data_dabd4af1ea244304d07c7316c6c179fd
#
_entry.id   dabd4af1ea244304d07c7316c6c179fd
#
_cell.length_a   1.000
_cell.length_b   1.000
_cell.length_c   1.000
_cell.angle_alpha   90.00
_cell.angle_beta   90.00
_cell.angle_gamma   90.00
#
_symmetry.space_group_name_H-M   'P 1'
#
loop_
_entity.id
_entity.type
_entity.pdbx_description
1 polymer ?
#
loop_
_entity_poly.entity_id
_entity_poly.type
_entity_poly.pdbx_seq_one_letter_code
_entity_poly.pdbx_strand_id
1 'polypeptide(L)'
;MNRASDEKSAPVPITRHLVIDAGFNAFVIRHFDALLSGATLPVEFLVPSRLKTIGFKIMRIEDTGAAARGEVAFRLELGGWFGFLLPHIDVLYDAHTRVLRRYVGLSNLRDARGDNLKVRIDFPPSQVHRHIPRAELAAAQDAALDGRCPLR
;
A
#
# COMPACT_ATOMS: atom_id res chain seq x y z
N MET A 1 29.51 15.14 17.19
CA MET A 1 28.97 16.10 16.22
C MET A 1 27.48 15.88 16.14
N ASN A 2 26.68 16.62 16.97
CA ASN A 2 25.22 16.57 16.92
C ASN A 2 24.78 17.26 15.62
N ARG A 3 24.29 16.49 14.64
CA ARG A 3 23.47 17.06 13.58
C ARG A 3 22.16 17.46 14.25
N ALA A 4 21.96 18.77 14.47
CA ALA A 4 20.64 19.30 14.71
C ALA A 4 19.76 18.85 13.52
N SER A 5 18.80 17.96 13.80
CA SER A 5 17.81 17.56 12.81
C SER A 5 16.99 18.80 12.49
N ASP A 6 17.09 19.28 11.27
CA ASP A 6 16.19 20.30 10.73
C ASP A 6 14.78 19.72 10.75
N GLU A 7 14.08 19.92 11.86
CA GLU A 7 12.73 19.43 12.07
C GLU A 7 11.79 20.28 11.22
N LYS A 8 11.28 19.69 10.15
CA LYS A 8 10.31 20.33 9.25
C LYS A 8 8.91 19.83 9.57
N SER A 9 7.97 20.74 9.73
CA SER A 9 6.56 20.43 9.91
C SER A 9 5.70 21.20 8.91
N ALA A 10 4.58 20.63 8.52
CA ALA A 10 3.56 21.28 7.71
C ALA A 10 2.17 20.75 8.09
N PRO A 11 1.13 21.63 8.06
CA PRO A 11 -0.24 21.18 8.25
C PRO A 11 -0.69 20.31 7.06
N VAL A 12 -1.33 19.20 7.35
CA VAL A 12 -1.94 18.33 6.35
C VAL A 12 -3.45 18.33 6.56
N PRO A 13 -4.26 18.76 5.55
CA PRO A 13 -5.70 18.70 5.64
C PRO A 13 -6.17 17.22 5.80
N ILE A 14 -6.99 16.95 6.81
CA ILE A 14 -7.57 15.63 7.00
C ILE A 14 -8.83 15.56 6.15
N THR A 15 -8.76 14.82 5.03
CA THR A 15 -9.89 14.57 4.15
C THR A 15 -10.30 13.09 4.23
N ARG A 16 -11.51 12.77 3.74
CA ARG A 16 -11.96 11.37 3.63
C ARG A 16 -11.15 10.53 2.62
N HIS A 17 -10.35 11.19 1.78
CA HIS A 17 -9.51 10.56 0.77
C HIS A 17 -8.05 10.48 1.17
N LEU A 18 -7.70 11.03 2.35
CA LEU A 18 -6.34 11.00 2.87
C LEU A 18 -5.94 9.56 3.23
N VAL A 19 -4.82 9.14 2.69
CA VAL A 19 -4.19 7.85 2.98
C VAL A 19 -2.77 8.09 3.45
N ILE A 20 -2.40 7.44 4.53
CA ILE A 20 -1.06 7.50 5.11
C ILE A 20 -0.54 6.07 5.20
N ASP A 21 0.55 5.78 4.47
CA ASP A 21 1.27 4.51 4.50
C ASP A 21 0.34 3.27 4.46
N ALA A 22 0.40 2.39 5.46
CA ALA A 22 -0.42 1.17 5.56
C ALA A 22 -1.94 1.43 5.58
N GLY A 23 -2.38 2.66 5.80
CA GLY A 23 -3.78 3.08 5.69
C GLY A 23 -4.41 2.83 4.32
N PHE A 24 -3.60 2.59 3.28
CA PHE A 24 -4.09 2.24 1.95
C PHE A 24 -4.97 0.99 1.96
N ASN A 25 -4.55 -0.07 2.65
CA ASN A 25 -5.36 -1.29 2.75
C ASN A 25 -6.71 -1.03 3.43
N ALA A 26 -6.73 -0.25 4.50
CA ALA A 26 -7.97 0.14 5.19
C ALA A 26 -8.89 0.99 4.29
N PHE A 27 -8.31 1.87 3.46
CA PHE A 27 -9.06 2.65 2.47
C PHE A 27 -9.74 1.73 1.44
N VAL A 28 -9.00 0.78 0.87
CA VAL A 28 -9.54 -0.17 -0.12
C VAL A 28 -10.67 -1.00 0.50
N ILE A 29 -10.47 -1.55 1.69
CA ILE A 29 -11.50 -2.37 2.38
C ILE A 29 -12.76 -1.55 2.65
N ARG A 30 -12.63 -0.30 3.09
CA ARG A 30 -13.77 0.60 3.34
C ARG A 30 -14.59 0.88 2.08
N HIS A 31 -13.94 0.98 0.94
CA HIS A 31 -14.56 1.33 -0.33
C HIS A 31 -14.72 0.13 -1.28
N PHE A 32 -14.56 -1.09 -0.77
CA PHE A 32 -14.47 -2.29 -1.57
C PHE A 32 -15.67 -2.50 -2.50
N ASP A 33 -16.88 -2.33 -1.99
CA ASP A 33 -18.12 -2.55 -2.76
C ASP A 33 -18.27 -1.52 -3.88
N ALA A 34 -17.92 -0.27 -3.62
CA ALA A 34 -17.92 0.78 -4.64
C ALA A 34 -16.89 0.50 -5.74
N LEU A 35 -15.68 0.08 -5.36
CA LEU A 35 -14.63 -0.31 -6.31
C LEU A 35 -15.04 -1.55 -7.11
N LEU A 36 -15.64 -2.54 -6.45
CA LEU A 36 -16.11 -3.77 -7.09
C LEU A 36 -17.19 -3.49 -8.14
N SER A 37 -18.07 -2.51 -7.88
CA SER A 37 -19.11 -2.05 -8.82
C SER A 37 -18.57 -1.14 -9.94
N GLY A 38 -17.26 -0.88 -9.99
CA GLY A 38 -16.63 -0.12 -11.07
C GLY A 38 -16.40 1.37 -10.77
N ALA A 39 -16.61 1.81 -9.52
CA ALA A 39 -16.32 3.20 -9.18
C ALA A 39 -14.80 3.50 -9.27
N THR A 40 -14.49 4.70 -9.75
CA THR A 40 -13.14 5.28 -9.65
C THR A 40 -13.14 6.30 -8.52
N LEU A 41 -12.24 6.12 -7.55
CA LEU A 41 -12.17 6.96 -6.36
C LEU A 41 -10.86 7.75 -6.29
N PRO A 42 -10.90 9.03 -5.90
CA PRO A 42 -9.69 9.79 -5.63
C PRO A 42 -9.03 9.31 -4.33
N VAL A 43 -7.71 9.36 -4.29
CA VAL A 43 -6.87 9.03 -3.14
C VAL A 43 -5.80 10.09 -2.99
N GLU A 44 -5.66 10.68 -1.81
CA GLU A 44 -4.64 11.65 -1.47
C GLU A 44 -3.58 10.98 -0.59
N PHE A 45 -2.47 10.58 -1.19
CA PHE A 45 -1.42 9.85 -0.49
C PHE A 45 -0.45 10.83 0.15
N LEU A 46 -0.32 10.79 1.49
CA LEU A 46 0.67 11.60 2.19
C LEU A 46 2.08 11.05 1.96
N VAL A 47 2.97 11.92 1.52
CA VAL A 47 4.41 11.64 1.42
C VAL A 47 5.14 12.42 2.52
N PRO A 48 5.44 11.78 3.68
CA PRO A 48 6.00 12.47 4.84
C PRO A 48 7.32 13.18 4.54
N SER A 49 8.19 12.58 3.74
CA SER A 49 9.48 13.16 3.34
C SER A 49 9.35 14.45 2.53
N ARG A 50 8.17 14.73 1.96
CA ARG A 50 7.88 15.93 1.17
C ARG A 50 6.90 16.87 1.87
N LEU A 51 6.33 16.46 3.01
CA LEU A 51 5.26 17.17 3.74
C LEU A 51 4.09 17.58 2.83
N LYS A 52 3.75 16.71 1.87
CA LYS A 52 2.72 16.97 0.85
C LYS A 52 1.92 15.70 0.56
N THR A 53 0.70 15.91 0.11
CA THR A 53 -0.10 14.84 -0.49
C THR A 53 0.14 14.77 -2.00
N ILE A 54 0.05 13.56 -2.54
CA ILE A 54 0.05 13.30 -3.98
C ILE A 54 -1.31 12.68 -4.33
N GLY A 55 -1.97 13.25 -5.33
CA GLY A 55 -3.26 12.77 -5.80
C GLY A 55 -3.12 11.55 -6.69
N PHE A 56 -3.83 10.49 -6.34
CA PHE A 56 -4.01 9.27 -7.11
C PHE A 56 -5.48 9.04 -7.38
N LYS A 57 -5.77 8.10 -8.26
CA LYS A 57 -7.09 7.48 -8.41
C LYS A 57 -6.96 5.97 -8.32
N ILE A 58 -7.94 5.32 -7.71
CA ILE A 58 -8.03 3.87 -7.63
C ILE A 58 -9.27 3.41 -8.36
N MET A 59 -9.15 2.33 -9.13
CA MET A 59 -10.23 1.73 -9.90
C MET A 59 -10.04 0.22 -10.01
N ARG A 60 -11.13 -0.48 -10.30
CA ARG A 60 -11.07 -1.89 -10.69
C ARG A 60 -10.47 -2.00 -12.09
N ILE A 61 -9.63 -3.00 -12.28
CA ILE A 61 -9.15 -3.42 -13.60
C ILE A 61 -9.57 -4.86 -13.89
N GLU A 62 -9.71 -5.19 -15.16
CA GLU A 62 -9.96 -6.56 -15.56
C GLU A 62 -8.66 -7.37 -15.52
N ASP A 63 -8.70 -8.50 -14.82
CA ASP A 63 -7.66 -9.51 -14.78
C ASP A 63 -8.34 -10.89 -14.81
N THR A 64 -8.36 -11.50 -15.98
CA THR A 64 -9.03 -12.78 -16.19
C THR A 64 -8.43 -13.89 -15.33
N GLY A 65 -7.11 -13.85 -15.09
CA GLY A 65 -6.44 -14.80 -14.20
C GLY A 65 -6.82 -14.61 -12.73
N ALA A 66 -6.99 -13.36 -12.29
CA ALA A 66 -7.47 -13.06 -10.95
C ALA A 66 -8.94 -13.52 -10.78
N ALA A 67 -9.80 -13.18 -11.73
CA ALA A 67 -11.20 -13.56 -11.70
C ALA A 67 -11.39 -15.08 -11.63
N ALA A 68 -10.62 -15.87 -12.37
CA ALA A 68 -10.65 -17.33 -12.33
C ALA A 68 -10.28 -17.91 -10.95
N ARG A 69 -9.55 -17.16 -10.12
CA ARG A 69 -9.18 -17.54 -8.75
C ARG A 69 -10.11 -16.95 -7.68
N GLY A 70 -11.19 -16.28 -8.06
CA GLY A 70 -12.06 -15.56 -7.13
C GLY A 70 -11.42 -14.31 -6.53
N GLU A 71 -10.46 -13.72 -7.23
CA GLU A 71 -9.77 -12.50 -6.86
C GLU A 71 -10.26 -11.32 -7.69
N VAL A 72 -10.07 -10.11 -7.20
CA VAL A 72 -10.31 -8.85 -7.90
C VAL A 72 -9.07 -7.99 -7.89
N ALA A 73 -8.80 -7.36 -9.02
CA ALA A 73 -7.66 -6.47 -9.20
C ALA A 73 -8.10 -5.01 -9.14
N PHE A 74 -7.36 -4.21 -8.37
CA PHE A 74 -7.49 -2.75 -8.37
C PHE A 74 -6.16 -2.13 -8.74
N ARG A 75 -6.24 -1.02 -9.45
CA ARG A 75 -5.09 -0.21 -9.86
C ARG A 75 -5.14 1.15 -9.20
N LEU A 76 -4.02 1.51 -8.60
CA LEU A 76 -3.75 2.87 -8.13
C LEU A 76 -2.80 3.53 -9.11
N GLU A 77 -3.21 4.61 -9.72
CA GLU A 77 -2.41 5.39 -10.65
C GLU A 77 -2.44 6.88 -10.30
N LEU A 78 -1.41 7.62 -10.70
CA LEU A 78 -1.35 9.05 -10.47
C LEU A 78 -2.55 9.74 -11.12
N GLY A 79 -3.16 10.66 -10.39
CA GLY A 79 -4.18 11.54 -10.91
C GLY A 79 -3.63 12.46 -12.00
N GLY A 80 -4.55 12.97 -12.85
CA GLY A 80 -4.21 13.89 -13.93
C GLY A 80 -4.18 13.22 -15.32
N TRP A 81 -4.05 14.07 -16.34
CA TRP A 81 -4.21 13.69 -17.75
C TRP A 81 -3.18 12.64 -18.23
N PHE A 82 -1.96 12.65 -17.68
CA PHE A 82 -0.88 11.73 -18.06
C PHE A 82 -0.63 10.62 -17.03
N GLY A 83 -1.49 10.46 -16.03
CA GLY A 83 -1.30 9.47 -14.96
C GLY A 83 -1.17 8.03 -15.46
N PHE A 84 -1.84 7.70 -16.56
CA PHE A 84 -1.80 6.37 -17.19
C PHE A 84 -0.44 5.99 -17.81
N LEU A 85 0.43 6.96 -18.09
CA LEU A 85 1.79 6.73 -18.63
C LEU A 85 2.83 6.53 -17.51
N LEU A 86 2.45 6.79 -16.27
CA LEU A 86 3.36 6.71 -15.12
C LEU A 86 3.26 5.35 -14.42
N PRO A 87 4.29 4.98 -13.62
CA PRO A 87 4.22 3.76 -12.85
C PRO A 87 2.96 3.72 -11.97
N HIS A 88 2.24 2.60 -12.01
CA HIS A 88 1.06 2.33 -11.21
C HIS A 88 1.34 1.24 -10.19
N ILE A 89 0.41 1.08 -9.26
CA ILE A 89 0.39 0.01 -8.28
C ILE A 89 -0.84 -0.84 -8.54
N ASP A 90 -0.65 -2.14 -8.73
CA ASP A 90 -1.72 -3.12 -8.84
C ASP A 90 -1.81 -3.94 -7.56
N VAL A 91 -3.01 -4.11 -7.05
CA VAL A 91 -3.29 -4.90 -5.86
C VAL A 91 -4.38 -5.91 -6.17
N LEU A 92 -4.18 -7.16 -5.74
CA LEU A 92 -5.15 -8.22 -5.86
C LEU A 92 -5.72 -8.53 -4.48
N TYR A 93 -7.03 -8.64 -4.42
CA TYR A 93 -7.76 -9.02 -3.22
C TYR A 93 -8.60 -10.26 -3.49
N ASP A 94 -8.74 -11.10 -2.50
CA ASP A 94 -9.79 -12.10 -2.48
C ASP A 94 -11.15 -11.40 -2.49
N ALA A 95 -11.98 -11.68 -3.48
CA ALA A 95 -13.23 -10.94 -3.72
C ALA A 95 -14.27 -11.17 -2.60
N HIS A 96 -14.20 -12.30 -1.89
CA HIS A 96 -15.13 -12.66 -0.83
C HIS A 96 -14.65 -12.21 0.56
N THR A 97 -13.38 -12.54 0.89
CA THR A 97 -12.82 -12.26 2.21
C THR A 97 -12.20 -10.86 2.32
N ARG A 98 -12.02 -10.16 1.21
CA ARG A 98 -11.37 -8.84 1.09
C ARG A 98 -9.93 -8.83 1.62
N VAL A 99 -9.27 -9.98 1.64
CA VAL A 99 -7.88 -10.11 2.08
C VAL A 99 -6.96 -9.82 0.91
N LEU A 100 -5.96 -8.96 1.14
CA LEU A 100 -4.92 -8.68 0.16
C LEU A 100 -4.15 -9.95 -0.17
N ARG A 101 -4.00 -10.25 -1.46
CA ARG A 101 -3.31 -11.43 -2.01
C ARG A 101 -2.00 -11.09 -2.69
N ARG A 102 -1.94 -9.92 -3.31
CA ARG A 102 -0.75 -9.47 -4.04
C ARG A 102 -0.68 -7.96 -4.13
N TYR A 103 0.53 -7.47 -4.06
CA TYR A 103 0.91 -6.11 -4.38
C TYR A 103 1.96 -6.13 -5.48
N VAL A 104 1.80 -5.31 -6.52
CA VAL A 104 2.79 -5.10 -7.59
C VAL A 104 2.92 -3.62 -7.85
N GLY A 105 4.10 -3.07 -7.69
CA GLY A 105 4.31 -1.66 -7.97
C GLY A 105 5.54 -1.08 -7.29
N LEU A 106 5.60 0.24 -7.31
CA LEU A 106 6.66 0.99 -6.66
C LEU A 106 6.52 0.89 -5.14
N SER A 107 7.60 0.55 -4.45
CA SER A 107 7.63 0.46 -2.98
C SER A 107 8.40 1.62 -2.37
N ASN A 108 8.38 1.71 -1.04
CA ASN A 108 9.25 2.59 -0.26
C ASN A 108 10.63 1.96 0.01
N LEU A 109 10.85 0.71 -0.40
CA LEU A 109 12.17 0.08 -0.36
C LEU A 109 13.07 0.72 -1.41
N ARG A 110 14.34 0.91 -1.06
CA ARG A 110 15.32 1.56 -1.92
C ARG A 110 16.49 0.63 -2.21
N ASP A 111 17.04 0.78 -3.40
CA ASP A 111 18.29 0.12 -3.78
C ASP A 111 19.51 0.86 -3.20
N ALA A 112 20.71 0.35 -3.50
CA ALA A 112 21.98 0.94 -3.04
C ALA A 112 22.23 2.36 -3.58
N ARG A 113 21.54 2.78 -4.65
CA ARG A 113 21.60 4.13 -5.24
C ARG A 113 20.57 5.07 -4.66
N GLY A 114 19.65 4.55 -3.82
CA GLY A 114 18.57 5.32 -3.22
C GLY A 114 17.29 5.39 -4.07
N ASP A 115 17.23 4.64 -5.18
CA ASP A 115 16.06 4.58 -6.04
C ASP A 115 15.01 3.60 -5.48
N ASN A 116 13.74 3.97 -5.59
CA ASN A 116 12.63 3.13 -5.13
C ASN A 116 12.51 1.87 -5.98
N LEU A 117 12.43 0.72 -5.32
CA LEU A 117 12.28 -0.57 -5.99
C LEU A 117 10.84 -0.80 -6.47
N LYS A 118 10.70 -1.32 -7.69
CA LYS A 118 9.46 -1.94 -8.15
C LYS A 118 9.45 -3.39 -7.65
N VAL A 119 8.43 -3.74 -6.86
CA VAL A 119 8.34 -5.02 -6.18
C VAL A 119 7.06 -5.76 -6.53
N ARG A 120 7.10 -7.09 -6.37
CA ARG A 120 5.92 -7.93 -6.24
C ARG A 120 5.96 -8.59 -4.86
N ILE A 121 4.89 -8.44 -4.10
CA ILE A 121 4.73 -9.04 -2.78
C ILE A 121 3.48 -9.92 -2.85
N ASP A 122 3.64 -11.21 -2.63
CA ASP A 122 2.53 -12.16 -2.55
C ASP A 122 2.22 -12.43 -1.06
N PHE A 123 0.93 -12.47 -0.71
CA PHE A 123 0.41 -12.78 0.62
C PHE A 123 -0.36 -14.11 0.56
N PRO A 124 0.32 -15.26 0.60
CA PRO A 124 -0.33 -16.55 0.48
C PRO A 124 -1.27 -16.82 1.67
N PRO A 125 -2.44 -17.43 1.46
CA PRO A 125 -3.41 -17.71 2.52
C PRO A 125 -2.82 -18.46 3.72
N SER A 126 -1.87 -19.33 3.48
CA SER A 126 -1.18 -20.13 4.52
C SER A 126 -0.33 -19.28 5.49
N GLN A 127 -0.01 -18.04 5.13
CA GLN A 127 0.76 -17.11 5.96
C GLN A 127 -0.12 -16.02 6.60
N VAL A 128 -1.44 -16.08 6.41
CA VAL A 128 -2.37 -15.11 6.99
C VAL A 128 -2.93 -15.68 8.29
N HIS A 129 -2.48 -15.16 9.41
CA HIS A 129 -2.96 -15.55 10.75
C HIS A 129 -4.00 -14.53 11.24
N ARG A 130 -5.25 -14.98 11.42
CA ARG A 130 -6.36 -14.12 11.88
C ARG A 130 -6.42 -13.96 13.40
N HIS A 131 -5.82 -14.89 14.12
CA HIS A 131 -5.77 -14.90 15.58
C HIS A 131 -4.33 -15.16 16.01
N ILE A 132 -3.71 -14.14 16.57
CA ILE A 132 -2.36 -14.20 17.13
C ILE A 132 -2.48 -14.08 18.64
N PRO A 133 -1.87 -14.98 19.44
CA PRO A 133 -1.82 -14.85 20.89
C PRO A 133 -1.20 -13.53 21.33
N ARG A 134 -1.74 -12.91 22.38
CA ARG A 134 -1.22 -11.63 22.89
C ARG A 134 0.28 -11.65 23.18
N ALA A 135 0.79 -12.77 23.71
CA ALA A 135 2.21 -12.94 24.00
C ALA A 135 3.09 -12.88 22.75
N GLU A 136 2.63 -13.47 21.65
CA GLU A 136 3.33 -13.45 20.36
C GLU A 136 3.33 -12.03 19.75
N LEU A 137 2.20 -11.32 19.85
CA LEU A 137 2.12 -9.93 19.43
C LEU A 137 3.06 -9.02 20.24
N ALA A 138 3.10 -9.19 21.56
CA ALA A 138 4.02 -8.44 22.42
C ALA A 138 5.48 -8.72 22.06
N ALA A 139 5.85 -10.00 21.87
CA ALA A 139 7.20 -10.39 21.47
C ALA A 139 7.59 -9.78 20.11
N ALA A 140 6.64 -9.70 19.15
CA ALA A 140 6.89 -9.08 17.86
C ALA A 140 7.05 -7.54 17.95
N GLN A 141 6.34 -6.89 18.89
CA GLN A 141 6.48 -5.44 19.14
C GLN A 141 7.81 -5.08 19.80
N ASP A 142 8.32 -5.99 20.67
CA ASP A 142 9.59 -5.81 21.37
C ASP A 142 10.80 -6.29 20.55
N ALA A 143 10.57 -6.89 19.37
CA ALA A 143 11.64 -7.36 18.51
C ALA A 143 12.48 -6.19 17.98
N ALA A 144 13.80 -6.27 18.17
CA ALA A 144 14.72 -5.28 17.64
C ALA A 144 14.65 -5.22 16.10
N LEU A 145 14.52 -4.01 15.53
CA LEU A 145 14.46 -3.80 14.08
C LEU A 145 15.86 -3.67 13.44
N ASP A 146 16.92 -3.80 14.22
CA ASP A 146 18.33 -3.66 13.82
C ASP A 146 19.01 -4.98 13.43
N GLY A 147 18.21 -6.05 13.33
CA GLY A 147 18.69 -7.36 12.87
C GLY A 147 19.23 -7.31 11.44
N ARG A 148 20.41 -7.92 11.21
CA ARG A 148 20.90 -8.12 9.85
C ARG A 148 19.94 -9.04 9.09
N CYS A 149 19.30 -8.51 8.06
CA CYS A 149 18.51 -9.32 7.13
C CYS A 149 19.50 -10.18 6.31
N PRO A 150 19.51 -11.52 6.44
CA PRO A 150 20.30 -12.36 5.55
C PRO A 150 19.60 -12.33 4.18
N LEU A 151 20.09 -11.46 3.30
CA LEU A 151 19.73 -11.54 1.88
C LEU A 151 20.33 -12.85 1.36
N ARG A 152 19.49 -13.82 1.07
CA ARG A 152 19.81 -15.02 0.31
C ARG A 152 19.60 -14.77 -1.16
#